data_8153cde07dd157a337245fdaa8d73c2e
#
_entry.id   8153cde07dd157a337245fdaa8d73c2e
#
_cell.length_a   1.000
_cell.length_b   1.000
_cell.length_c   1.000
_cell.angle_alpha   90.00
_cell.angle_beta   90.00
_cell.angle_gamma   90.00
#
_symmetry.space_group_name_H-M   'P 1'
#
loop_
_entity.id
_entity.type
_entity.pdbx_description
1 polymer ?
#
loop_
_entity_poly.entity_id
_entity_poly.type
_entity_poly.pdbx_seq_one_letter_code
_entity_poly.pdbx_strand_id
1 'polypeptide(L)'
;MMTLTRFRSLVAGAVIFSLSAALAPEPAMAAGDGVAAIVNATVITDADVAKRAAFLRLRRAPGAGTKSAREELVNEALMRAEIIRVGASVSTDDVDAAFARFANSNKMSVAQLTQILSKAGVTAEHFKSYIGIQMSWPRAVNSRYGANGQMSAQEFIGRLQKDNGKKPVTNEYILQQVIFVIPASKKGKITGKRKSEAEASRKQYPGCEGGKAFAATMHDVSIRDIGRVLEPQLPAAWKEDLLKASVGGTTRTQVTDRGVEYIAVCKKRQVSDDFAAQVVYQAEDLEKAEKQGKDPNSVKYLDELRKRAQIELR
;
A
#
# COMPACT_ATOMS: atom_id res chain seq x y z
N MET A 1 -36.36 -56.99 -90.45
CA MET A 1 -35.91 -56.63 -91.78
C MET A 1 -35.23 -55.27 -91.69
N MET A 2 -33.93 -55.29 -92.02
CA MET A 2 -33.17 -54.18 -92.65
C MET A 2 -33.14 -52.83 -91.83
N THR A 3 -32.10 -52.10 -91.72
CA THR A 3 -30.64 -52.15 -92.06
C THR A 3 -29.99 -50.92 -91.42
N LEU A 4 -28.81 -51.14 -90.95
CA LEU A 4 -27.66 -50.23 -90.90
C LEU A 4 -27.83 -48.79 -91.42
N THR A 5 -27.34 -47.78 -90.73
CA THR A 5 -26.17 -47.02 -91.23
C THR A 5 -25.53 -46.18 -90.13
N ARG A 6 -24.21 -46.25 -90.11
CA ARG A 6 -23.30 -45.48 -89.24
C ARG A 6 -23.25 -44.02 -89.70
N PHE A 7 -23.15 -43.07 -88.72
CA PHE A 7 -22.41 -41.82 -88.98
C PHE A 7 -21.60 -41.42 -87.75
N ARG A 8 -20.29 -41.34 -87.96
CA ARG A 8 -19.32 -40.79 -87.03
C ARG A 8 -19.38 -39.26 -87.14
N SER A 9 -19.54 -38.55 -86.05
CA SER A 9 -19.20 -37.14 -86.02
C SER A 9 -18.41 -36.90 -84.76
N LEU A 10 -17.17 -36.52 -84.91
CA LEU A 10 -16.30 -35.97 -83.94
C LEU A 10 -16.85 -34.61 -83.51
N VAL A 11 -17.10 -34.43 -82.22
CA VAL A 11 -17.28 -33.12 -81.59
C VAL A 11 -16.25 -32.98 -80.51
N ALA A 12 -15.35 -32.01 -80.67
CA ALA A 12 -14.31 -31.62 -79.76
C ALA A 12 -14.96 -31.08 -78.46
N GLY A 13 -14.70 -31.79 -77.39
CA GLY A 13 -15.10 -31.36 -76.06
C GLY A 13 -14.12 -30.27 -75.57
N ALA A 14 -14.59 -29.05 -75.48
CA ALA A 14 -13.88 -27.99 -74.73
C ALA A 14 -14.01 -28.27 -73.25
N VAL A 15 -12.91 -28.68 -72.63
CA VAL A 15 -12.81 -28.79 -71.19
C VAL A 15 -12.72 -27.39 -70.61
N ILE A 16 -13.81 -26.85 -70.07
CA ILE A 16 -13.80 -25.63 -69.29
C ILE A 16 -13.24 -26.02 -67.92
N PHE A 17 -11.99 -25.72 -67.65
CA PHE A 17 -11.35 -25.82 -66.37
C PHE A 17 -11.85 -24.62 -65.48
N SER A 18 -12.91 -24.83 -64.77
CA SER A 18 -13.38 -23.87 -63.74
C SER A 18 -12.32 -23.76 -62.66
N LEU A 19 -11.49 -22.72 -62.74
CA LEU A 19 -10.54 -22.34 -61.69
C LEU A 19 -11.34 -21.77 -60.54
N SER A 20 -11.82 -22.63 -59.63
CA SER A 20 -12.36 -22.21 -58.35
C SER A 20 -11.22 -21.67 -57.53
N ALA A 21 -11.02 -20.34 -57.59
CA ALA A 21 -10.20 -19.63 -56.64
C ALA A 21 -10.80 -19.85 -55.26
N ALA A 22 -10.23 -20.79 -54.50
CA ALA A 22 -10.50 -20.88 -53.07
C ALA A 22 -9.98 -19.56 -52.46
N LEU A 23 -10.91 -18.65 -52.16
CA LEU A 23 -10.63 -17.57 -51.21
C LEU A 23 -10.29 -18.27 -49.87
N ALA A 24 -9.00 -18.51 -49.63
CA ALA A 24 -8.55 -18.76 -48.27
C ALA A 24 -8.98 -17.56 -47.41
N PRO A 25 -9.69 -17.78 -46.29
CA PRO A 25 -9.92 -16.68 -45.37
C PRO A 25 -8.54 -16.18 -44.97
N GLU A 26 -8.19 -14.96 -45.36
CA GLU A 26 -7.05 -14.29 -44.77
C GLU A 26 -7.21 -14.39 -43.24
N PRO A 27 -6.19 -14.82 -42.51
CA PRO A 27 -6.27 -14.76 -41.04
C PRO A 27 -6.54 -13.29 -40.74
N ALA A 28 -7.75 -13.01 -40.21
CA ALA A 28 -8.03 -11.72 -39.60
C ALA A 28 -6.97 -11.53 -38.54
N MET A 29 -5.90 -10.82 -38.88
CA MET A 29 -4.96 -10.28 -37.92
C MET A 29 -5.84 -9.48 -36.98
N ALA A 30 -6.06 -10.01 -35.76
CA ALA A 30 -6.74 -9.29 -34.71
C ALA A 30 -6.01 -7.97 -34.56
N ALA A 31 -6.64 -6.91 -35.10
CA ALA A 31 -6.08 -5.57 -35.04
C ALA A 31 -5.92 -5.24 -33.55
N GLY A 32 -4.67 -5.23 -33.07
CA GLY A 32 -4.37 -4.42 -31.93
C GLY A 32 -3.83 -5.04 -30.66
N ASP A 33 -3.14 -6.16 -30.67
CA ASP A 33 -2.28 -6.48 -29.53
C ASP A 33 -0.82 -6.14 -29.81
N GLY A 34 -0.57 -4.87 -30.17
CA GLY A 34 0.76 -4.31 -30.13
C GLY A 34 1.33 -4.39 -28.73
N VAL A 35 2.65 -4.55 -28.65
CA VAL A 35 3.36 -4.52 -27.35
C VAL A 35 3.60 -3.07 -26.98
N ALA A 36 2.99 -2.58 -25.90
CA ALA A 36 3.16 -1.22 -25.39
C ALA A 36 4.40 -1.09 -24.50
N ALA A 37 4.75 -2.15 -23.77
CA ALA A 37 5.95 -2.21 -22.95
C ALA A 37 6.33 -3.66 -22.62
N ILE A 38 7.60 -3.88 -22.30
CA ILE A 38 8.11 -5.13 -21.72
C ILE A 38 8.81 -4.78 -20.42
N VAL A 39 8.42 -5.45 -19.32
CA VAL A 39 9.01 -5.26 -18.00
C VAL A 39 9.60 -6.59 -17.54
N ASN A 40 10.91 -6.73 -17.59
CA ASN A 40 11.60 -8.02 -17.46
C ASN A 40 10.99 -9.05 -18.46
N ALA A 41 10.34 -10.10 -17.94
CA ALA A 41 9.65 -11.09 -18.76
C ALA A 41 8.14 -10.82 -18.95
N THR A 42 7.61 -9.71 -18.45
CA THR A 42 6.18 -9.39 -18.50
C THR A 42 5.89 -8.48 -19.68
N VAL A 43 5.03 -8.93 -20.60
CA VAL A 43 4.54 -8.14 -21.74
C VAL A 43 3.30 -7.34 -21.30
N ILE A 44 3.27 -6.06 -21.61
CA ILE A 44 2.12 -5.16 -21.48
C ILE A 44 1.64 -4.82 -22.88
N THR A 45 0.40 -5.16 -23.20
CA THR A 45 -0.19 -4.94 -24.52
C THR A 45 -0.87 -3.57 -24.64
N ASP A 46 -1.09 -3.11 -25.88
CA ASP A 46 -1.89 -1.90 -26.12
C ASP A 46 -3.32 -2.04 -25.60
N ALA A 47 -3.88 -3.26 -25.65
CA ALA A 47 -5.17 -3.55 -25.06
C ALA A 47 -5.19 -3.36 -23.54
N ASP A 48 -4.12 -3.75 -22.83
CA ASP A 48 -4.00 -3.52 -21.39
C ASP A 48 -3.90 -2.03 -21.08
N VAL A 49 -3.14 -1.29 -21.87
CA VAL A 49 -3.03 0.17 -21.74
C VAL A 49 -4.37 0.85 -21.98
N ALA A 50 -5.14 0.40 -22.99
CA ALA A 50 -6.47 0.93 -23.27
C ALA A 50 -7.44 0.69 -22.11
N LYS A 51 -7.46 -0.54 -21.55
CA LYS A 51 -8.28 -0.88 -20.35
C LYS A 51 -7.87 -0.03 -19.14
N ARG A 52 -6.56 0.14 -18.89
CA ARG A 52 -6.07 0.96 -17.80
C ARG A 52 -6.41 2.45 -18.01
N ALA A 53 -6.28 2.96 -19.21
CA ALA A 53 -6.67 4.34 -19.52
C ALA A 53 -8.18 4.57 -19.31
N ALA A 54 -9.02 3.59 -19.69
CA ALA A 54 -10.45 3.61 -19.42
C ALA A 54 -10.73 3.60 -17.90
N PHE A 55 -10.03 2.77 -17.15
CA PHE A 55 -10.12 2.73 -15.68
C PHE A 55 -9.71 4.06 -15.01
N LEU A 56 -8.61 4.68 -15.47
CA LEU A 56 -8.17 5.98 -14.99
C LEU A 56 -9.22 7.08 -15.22
N ARG A 57 -9.88 7.08 -16.39
CA ARG A 57 -10.98 8.00 -16.68
C ARG A 57 -12.19 7.74 -15.77
N LEU A 58 -12.55 6.47 -15.56
CA LEU A 58 -13.68 6.09 -14.70
C LEU A 58 -13.48 6.58 -13.26
N ARG A 59 -12.29 6.48 -12.72
CA ARG A 59 -11.95 6.99 -11.37
C ARG A 59 -11.57 8.47 -11.34
N ARG A 60 -11.70 9.19 -12.45
CA ARG A 60 -11.38 10.62 -12.59
C ARG A 60 -9.94 10.95 -12.14
N ALA A 61 -9.00 10.08 -12.44
CA ALA A 61 -7.60 10.29 -12.07
C ALA A 61 -7.01 11.50 -12.83
N PRO A 62 -6.21 12.35 -12.16
CA PRO A 62 -5.51 13.45 -12.84
C PRO A 62 -4.58 12.90 -13.92
N GLY A 63 -4.58 13.52 -15.12
CA GLY A 63 -3.74 13.11 -16.24
C GLY A 63 -4.11 11.75 -16.85
N ALA A 64 -5.37 11.30 -16.71
CA ALA A 64 -5.85 10.05 -17.27
C ALA A 64 -5.64 10.00 -18.79
N GLY A 65 -4.71 9.16 -19.26
CA GLY A 65 -4.35 8.98 -20.68
C GLY A 65 -3.50 7.73 -20.88
N THR A 66 -3.12 7.46 -22.13
CA THR A 66 -2.32 6.29 -22.49
C THR A 66 -0.94 6.27 -21.83
N LYS A 67 -0.29 7.43 -21.73
CA LYS A 67 1.04 7.53 -21.08
C LYS A 67 0.96 7.16 -19.60
N SER A 68 0.04 7.75 -18.85
CA SER A 68 -0.13 7.45 -17.42
C SER A 68 -0.61 6.00 -17.20
N ALA A 69 -1.47 5.49 -18.08
CA ALA A 69 -1.92 4.10 -18.04
C ALA A 69 -0.75 3.11 -18.21
N ARG A 70 0.12 3.35 -19.20
CA ARG A 70 1.31 2.54 -19.43
C ARG A 70 2.27 2.59 -18.24
N GLU A 71 2.52 3.77 -17.69
CA GLU A 71 3.36 3.93 -16.49
C GLU A 71 2.80 3.20 -15.26
N GLU A 72 1.49 3.27 -15.04
CA GLU A 72 0.85 2.51 -13.95
C GLU A 72 0.99 1.00 -14.15
N LEU A 73 0.84 0.50 -15.38
CA LEU A 73 0.99 -0.93 -15.68
C LEU A 73 2.44 -1.40 -15.54
N VAL A 74 3.42 -0.59 -15.92
CA VAL A 74 4.85 -0.87 -15.68
C VAL A 74 5.10 -0.99 -14.17
N ASN A 75 4.62 -0.05 -13.39
CA ASN A 75 4.73 -0.11 -11.93
C ASN A 75 4.03 -1.35 -11.36
N GLU A 76 2.83 -1.66 -11.83
CA GLU A 76 2.07 -2.83 -11.40
C GLU A 76 2.78 -4.14 -11.73
N ALA A 77 3.42 -4.25 -12.88
CA ALA A 77 4.21 -5.43 -13.25
C ALA A 77 5.38 -5.64 -12.28
N LEU A 78 6.08 -4.57 -11.91
CA LEU A 78 7.17 -4.61 -10.93
C LEU A 78 6.67 -4.99 -9.52
N MET A 79 5.58 -4.35 -9.08
CA MET A 79 4.96 -4.65 -7.79
C MET A 79 4.50 -6.11 -7.73
N ARG A 80 3.85 -6.63 -8.78
CA ARG A 80 3.36 -8.01 -8.87
C ARG A 80 4.50 -9.01 -8.75
N ALA A 81 5.57 -8.82 -9.50
CA ALA A 81 6.74 -9.69 -9.44
C ALA A 81 7.33 -9.73 -8.03
N GLU A 82 7.42 -8.59 -7.37
CA GLU A 82 7.97 -8.48 -6.03
C GLU A 82 7.04 -9.07 -4.96
N ILE A 83 5.72 -8.82 -5.05
CA ILE A 83 4.70 -9.41 -4.17
C ILE A 83 4.81 -10.94 -4.19
N ILE A 84 4.95 -11.53 -5.38
CA ILE A 84 5.11 -12.98 -5.53
C ILE A 84 6.43 -13.44 -4.91
N ARG A 85 7.52 -12.73 -5.20
CA ARG A 85 8.87 -13.07 -4.70
C ARG A 85 8.94 -13.11 -3.17
N VAL A 86 8.26 -12.19 -2.49
CA VAL A 86 8.27 -12.10 -1.01
C VAL A 86 7.10 -12.84 -0.35
N GLY A 87 6.24 -13.51 -1.11
CA GLY A 87 5.09 -14.26 -0.57
C GLY A 87 4.01 -13.37 0.05
N ALA A 88 3.87 -12.13 -0.42
CA ALA A 88 2.94 -11.15 0.15
C ALA A 88 1.54 -11.14 -0.52
N SER A 89 1.29 -12.05 -1.45
CA SER A 89 0.03 -12.12 -2.18
C SER A 89 -1.17 -12.33 -1.25
N VAL A 90 -2.25 -11.58 -1.51
CA VAL A 90 -3.57 -11.87 -0.93
C VAL A 90 -4.23 -13.03 -1.69
N SER A 91 -5.17 -13.73 -1.05
CA SER A 91 -5.93 -14.79 -1.70
C SER A 91 -6.93 -14.24 -2.72
N THR A 92 -7.36 -15.08 -3.66
CA THR A 92 -8.42 -14.75 -4.62
C THR A 92 -9.73 -14.42 -3.91
N ASP A 93 -10.05 -15.16 -2.84
CA ASP A 93 -11.25 -14.95 -2.02
C ASP A 93 -11.24 -13.57 -1.33
N ASP A 94 -10.07 -13.13 -0.83
CA ASP A 94 -9.92 -11.80 -0.26
C ASP A 94 -10.17 -10.70 -1.30
N VAL A 95 -9.68 -10.90 -2.52
CA VAL A 95 -9.90 -9.98 -3.65
C VAL A 95 -11.37 -9.93 -4.03
N ASP A 96 -12.02 -11.09 -4.13
CA ASP A 96 -13.46 -11.18 -4.46
C ASP A 96 -14.32 -10.55 -3.37
N ALA A 97 -13.98 -10.77 -2.12
CA ALA A 97 -14.64 -10.10 -0.99
C ALA A 97 -14.42 -8.57 -1.03
N ALA A 98 -13.23 -8.10 -1.40
CA ALA A 98 -12.95 -6.68 -1.55
C ALA A 98 -13.72 -6.05 -2.73
N PHE A 99 -13.83 -6.76 -3.85
CA PHE A 99 -14.63 -6.35 -5.00
C PHE A 99 -16.12 -6.23 -4.63
N ALA A 100 -16.65 -7.22 -3.90
CA ALA A 100 -18.03 -7.18 -3.42
C ALA A 100 -18.26 -6.03 -2.41
N ARG A 101 -17.33 -5.81 -1.48
CA ARG A 101 -17.40 -4.66 -0.55
C ARG A 101 -17.39 -3.34 -1.30
N PHE A 102 -16.57 -3.20 -2.33
CA PHE A 102 -16.53 -1.99 -3.16
C PHE A 102 -17.87 -1.74 -3.86
N ALA A 103 -18.50 -2.79 -4.43
CA ALA A 103 -19.83 -2.66 -5.01
C ALA A 103 -20.85 -2.19 -3.96
N ASN A 104 -20.92 -2.86 -2.82
CA ASN A 104 -21.86 -2.53 -1.74
C ASN A 104 -21.66 -1.11 -1.19
N SER A 105 -20.41 -0.66 -1.02
CA SER A 105 -20.09 0.71 -0.56
C SER A 105 -20.59 1.78 -1.53
N ASN A 106 -20.68 1.43 -2.82
CA ASN A 106 -21.25 2.29 -3.86
C ASN A 106 -22.76 2.02 -4.14
N LYS A 107 -23.43 1.29 -3.22
CA LYS A 107 -24.86 0.95 -3.32
C LYS A 107 -25.21 0.16 -4.60
N MET A 108 -24.31 -0.71 -5.04
CA MET A 108 -24.44 -1.54 -6.23
C MET A 108 -24.32 -3.02 -5.88
N SER A 109 -24.97 -3.89 -6.66
CA SER A 109 -24.66 -5.31 -6.66
C SER A 109 -23.35 -5.57 -7.44
N VAL A 110 -22.72 -6.72 -7.21
CA VAL A 110 -21.54 -7.19 -7.97
C VAL A 110 -21.84 -7.20 -9.48
N ALA A 111 -23.03 -7.65 -9.89
CA ALA A 111 -23.45 -7.68 -11.29
C ALA A 111 -23.55 -6.28 -11.89
N GLN A 112 -24.12 -5.32 -11.16
CA GLN A 112 -24.20 -3.92 -11.61
C GLN A 112 -22.82 -3.30 -11.76
N LEU A 113 -21.90 -3.52 -10.80
CA LEU A 113 -20.52 -3.04 -10.89
C LEU A 113 -19.82 -3.65 -12.11
N THR A 114 -19.94 -4.96 -12.33
CA THR A 114 -19.36 -5.65 -13.50
C THR A 114 -19.87 -5.05 -14.81
N GLN A 115 -21.17 -4.76 -14.90
CA GLN A 115 -21.76 -4.17 -16.08
C GLN A 115 -21.26 -2.72 -16.32
N ILE A 116 -21.13 -1.91 -15.27
CA ILE A 116 -20.60 -0.54 -15.36
C ILE A 116 -19.14 -0.57 -15.84
N LEU A 117 -18.32 -1.45 -15.27
CA LEU A 117 -16.93 -1.62 -15.69
C LEU A 117 -16.85 -2.01 -17.16
N SER A 118 -17.63 -3.01 -17.59
CA SER A 118 -17.68 -3.48 -18.98
C SER A 118 -18.08 -2.37 -19.95
N LYS A 119 -19.12 -1.59 -19.64
CA LYS A 119 -19.55 -0.42 -20.45
C LYS A 119 -18.49 0.67 -20.53
N ALA A 120 -17.65 0.79 -19.53
CA ALA A 120 -16.53 1.73 -19.50
C ALA A 120 -15.26 1.19 -20.22
N GLY A 121 -15.30 -0.02 -20.78
CA GLY A 121 -14.15 -0.66 -21.42
C GLY A 121 -13.14 -1.25 -20.43
N VAL A 122 -13.56 -1.52 -19.19
CA VAL A 122 -12.78 -2.16 -18.13
C VAL A 122 -13.40 -3.51 -17.81
N THR A 123 -12.60 -4.59 -17.72
CA THR A 123 -13.14 -5.87 -17.28
C THR A 123 -13.12 -5.99 -15.74
N ALA A 124 -14.00 -6.84 -15.20
CA ALA A 124 -14.01 -7.14 -13.76
C ALA A 124 -12.66 -7.72 -13.32
N GLU A 125 -12.04 -8.57 -14.16
CA GLU A 125 -10.72 -9.19 -13.93
C GLU A 125 -9.63 -8.13 -13.82
N HIS A 126 -9.64 -7.12 -14.73
CA HIS A 126 -8.69 -6.01 -14.69
C HIS A 126 -8.81 -5.24 -13.37
N PHE A 127 -10.03 -4.97 -12.92
CA PHE A 127 -10.24 -4.27 -11.66
C PHE A 127 -9.91 -5.14 -10.43
N LYS A 128 -10.24 -6.43 -10.44
CA LYS A 128 -9.82 -7.38 -9.39
C LYS A 128 -8.30 -7.51 -9.31
N SER A 129 -7.62 -7.58 -10.45
CA SER A 129 -6.16 -7.57 -10.52
C SER A 129 -5.57 -6.33 -9.86
N TYR A 130 -6.10 -5.15 -10.17
CA TYR A 130 -5.72 -3.90 -9.50
C TYR A 130 -5.95 -3.97 -7.99
N ILE A 131 -7.13 -4.43 -7.53
CA ILE A 131 -7.44 -4.61 -6.10
C ILE A 131 -6.41 -5.53 -5.44
N GLY A 132 -6.10 -6.66 -6.05
CA GLY A 132 -5.13 -7.63 -5.54
C GLY A 132 -3.75 -7.00 -5.31
N ILE A 133 -3.27 -6.19 -6.26
CA ILE A 133 -2.01 -5.45 -6.10
C ILE A 133 -2.11 -4.41 -4.97
N GLN A 134 -3.18 -3.62 -4.93
CA GLN A 134 -3.37 -2.60 -3.88
C GLN A 134 -3.44 -3.20 -2.47
N MET A 135 -3.99 -4.40 -2.32
CA MET A 135 -4.05 -5.12 -1.04
C MET A 135 -2.74 -5.80 -0.66
N SER A 136 -2.00 -6.30 -1.66
CA SER A 136 -0.77 -7.08 -1.45
C SER A 136 0.46 -6.18 -1.28
N TRP A 137 0.53 -5.07 -2.02
CA TRP A 137 1.71 -4.19 -2.03
C TRP A 137 2.09 -3.63 -0.66
N PRO A 138 1.15 -3.14 0.18
CA PRO A 138 1.49 -2.71 1.54
C PRO A 138 2.11 -3.83 2.39
N ARG A 139 1.71 -5.10 2.17
CA ARG A 139 2.32 -6.25 2.87
C ARG A 139 3.77 -6.46 2.42
N ALA A 140 4.05 -6.34 1.12
CA ALA A 140 5.41 -6.43 0.57
C ALA A 140 6.29 -5.27 1.08
N VAL A 141 5.78 -4.05 1.10
CA VAL A 141 6.46 -2.88 1.68
C VAL A 141 6.74 -3.11 3.16
N ASN A 142 5.75 -3.56 3.92
CA ASN A 142 5.90 -3.81 5.35
C ASN A 142 6.88 -4.96 5.65
N SER A 143 6.94 -6.01 4.81
CA SER A 143 7.91 -7.09 4.98
C SER A 143 9.35 -6.60 4.82
N ARG A 144 9.58 -5.56 4.01
CA ARG A 144 10.90 -4.98 3.77
C ARG A 144 11.26 -3.86 4.76
N TYR A 145 10.30 -2.99 5.08
CA TYR A 145 10.52 -1.79 5.89
C TYR A 145 9.76 -1.80 7.22
N GLY A 146 8.89 -2.83 7.47
CA GLY A 146 8.15 -2.98 8.72
C GLY A 146 9.05 -3.34 9.91
N ALA A 147 8.52 -3.17 11.11
CA ALA A 147 9.11 -3.43 12.44
C ALA A 147 10.51 -2.85 12.74
N ASN A 148 11.41 -2.73 11.77
CA ASN A 148 12.74 -2.19 11.95
C ASN A 148 13.11 -1.08 10.96
N GLY A 149 12.19 -0.56 10.17
CA GLY A 149 12.32 0.52 9.18
C GLY A 149 13.66 1.27 9.09
N GLN A 150 14.77 0.57 9.36
CA GLN A 150 16.07 1.19 9.41
C GLN A 150 16.53 1.55 7.99
N MET A 151 16.99 2.77 7.86
CA MET A 151 17.67 3.26 6.67
C MET A 151 18.89 2.38 6.38
N SER A 152 19.13 2.05 5.11
CA SER A 152 20.36 1.31 4.76
C SER A 152 21.60 2.14 5.06
N ALA A 153 22.73 1.48 5.33
CA ALA A 153 24.00 2.18 5.62
C ALA A 153 24.40 3.14 4.49
N GLN A 154 24.23 2.72 3.22
CA GLN A 154 24.54 3.56 2.06
C GLN A 154 23.65 4.81 1.96
N GLU A 155 22.37 4.64 2.25
CA GLU A 155 21.40 5.73 2.25
C GLU A 155 21.68 6.73 3.39
N PHE A 156 21.99 6.22 4.56
CA PHE A 156 22.39 7.04 5.71
C PHE A 156 23.65 7.86 5.41
N ILE A 157 24.69 7.23 4.86
CA ILE A 157 25.92 7.91 4.43
C ILE A 157 25.59 8.98 3.35
N GLY A 158 24.75 8.63 2.37
CA GLY A 158 24.37 9.59 1.32
C GLY A 158 23.60 10.79 1.86
N ARG A 159 22.78 10.63 2.91
CA ARG A 159 22.09 11.76 3.59
C ARG A 159 23.09 12.59 4.39
N LEU A 160 23.98 11.96 5.15
CA LEU A 160 25.03 12.67 5.88
C LEU A 160 25.92 13.50 4.97
N GLN A 161 26.28 12.97 3.80
CA GLN A 161 27.08 13.73 2.81
C GLN A 161 26.34 14.97 2.31
N LYS A 162 25.02 14.86 2.04
CA LYS A 162 24.19 16.01 1.65
C LYS A 162 24.13 17.09 2.74
N ASP A 163 24.18 16.68 4.00
CA ASP A 163 24.14 17.56 5.17
C ASP A 163 25.55 17.93 5.66
N ASN A 164 26.58 17.81 4.79
CA ASN A 164 27.99 18.11 5.11
C ASN A 164 28.52 17.36 6.35
N GLY A 165 28.08 16.12 6.55
CA GLY A 165 28.47 15.28 7.67
C GLY A 165 27.80 15.64 9.00
N LYS A 166 26.92 16.63 9.04
CA LYS A 166 26.21 17.03 10.25
C LYS A 166 25.02 16.12 10.51
N LYS A 167 24.98 15.52 11.71
CA LYS A 167 23.83 14.73 12.15
C LYS A 167 22.74 15.66 12.69
N PRO A 168 21.48 15.44 12.34
CA PRO A 168 20.38 16.19 12.94
C PRO A 168 20.30 15.93 14.45
N VAL A 169 19.90 16.96 15.19
CA VAL A 169 19.68 16.90 16.63
C VAL A 169 18.20 16.70 16.88
N THR A 170 17.87 15.79 17.79
CA THR A 170 16.47 15.57 18.22
C THR A 170 16.38 15.37 19.73
N ASN A 171 15.18 15.46 20.30
CA ASN A 171 14.95 15.16 21.70
C ASN A 171 14.77 13.66 21.89
N GLU A 172 15.44 13.13 22.89
CA GLU A 172 15.24 11.79 23.42
C GLU A 172 14.43 11.86 24.72
N TYR A 173 13.45 10.99 24.85
CA TYR A 173 12.62 10.84 26.03
C TYR A 173 12.80 9.43 26.61
N ILE A 174 12.86 9.35 27.94
CA ILE A 174 12.60 8.12 28.68
C ILE A 174 11.24 8.27 29.31
N LEU A 175 10.33 7.37 28.98
CA LEU A 175 8.91 7.48 29.30
C LEU A 175 8.42 6.31 30.15
N GLN A 176 7.47 6.60 31.04
CA GLN A 176 6.76 5.60 31.81
C GLN A 176 5.25 5.83 31.67
N GLN A 177 4.51 4.78 31.39
CA GLN A 177 3.07 4.83 31.16
C GLN A 177 2.33 4.27 32.39
N VAL A 178 1.37 5.02 32.88
CA VAL A 178 0.50 4.62 33.98
C VAL A 178 -0.88 4.31 33.41
N ILE A 179 -1.39 3.11 33.70
CA ILE A 179 -2.62 2.58 33.11
C ILE A 179 -3.59 2.23 34.25
N PHE A 180 -4.71 2.92 34.31
CA PHE A 180 -5.86 2.60 35.14
C PHE A 180 -6.73 1.62 34.37
N VAL A 181 -6.49 0.33 34.57
CA VAL A 181 -7.06 -0.74 33.76
C VAL A 181 -8.58 -0.77 33.87
N ILE A 182 -9.26 -0.91 32.73
CA ILE A 182 -10.72 -1.10 32.66
C ILE A 182 -10.99 -2.36 31.81
N PRO A 183 -11.52 -3.43 32.42
CA PRO A 183 -11.97 -4.58 31.66
C PRO A 183 -13.02 -4.20 30.63
N ALA A 184 -12.97 -4.78 29.42
CA ALA A 184 -13.86 -4.44 28.32
C ALA A 184 -15.36 -4.51 28.72
N SER A 185 -15.74 -5.49 29.54
CA SER A 185 -17.11 -5.68 30.04
C SER A 185 -17.60 -4.57 30.99
N LYS A 186 -16.69 -3.76 31.53
CA LYS A 186 -17.00 -2.68 32.49
C LYS A 186 -16.82 -1.27 31.91
N LYS A 187 -16.36 -1.16 30.63
CA LYS A 187 -15.93 0.10 30.02
C LYS A 187 -16.99 1.20 30.11
N GLY A 188 -18.26 0.91 29.80
CA GLY A 188 -19.34 1.90 29.89
C GLY A 188 -19.75 2.30 31.32
N LYS A 189 -19.41 1.50 32.31
CA LYS A 189 -19.91 1.70 33.71
C LYS A 189 -18.93 2.45 34.61
N ILE A 190 -17.61 2.22 34.42
CA ILE A 190 -16.61 2.72 35.37
C ILE A 190 -15.62 3.72 34.79
N THR A 191 -15.67 4.02 33.45
CA THR A 191 -14.71 4.92 32.82
C THR A 191 -14.64 6.29 33.48
N GLY A 192 -15.77 6.90 33.84
CA GLY A 192 -15.80 8.20 34.53
C GLY A 192 -15.09 8.18 35.88
N LYS A 193 -15.34 7.16 36.68
CA LYS A 193 -14.66 6.95 37.97
C LYS A 193 -13.16 6.77 37.78
N ARG A 194 -12.74 5.87 36.84
CA ARG A 194 -11.33 5.63 36.56
C ARG A 194 -10.62 6.87 36.05
N LYS A 195 -11.32 7.73 35.27
CA LYS A 195 -10.75 9.00 34.80
C LYS A 195 -10.47 9.95 35.98
N SER A 196 -11.40 10.06 36.94
CA SER A 196 -11.20 10.89 38.14
C SER A 196 -10.04 10.37 38.99
N GLU A 197 -9.93 9.04 39.18
CA GLU A 197 -8.83 8.40 39.91
C GLU A 197 -7.47 8.65 39.19
N ALA A 198 -7.42 8.51 37.87
CA ALA A 198 -6.21 8.77 37.09
C ALA A 198 -5.78 10.25 37.15
N GLU A 199 -6.74 11.20 37.10
CA GLU A 199 -6.43 12.63 37.23
C GLU A 199 -5.93 12.99 38.64
N ALA A 200 -6.47 12.39 39.69
CA ALA A 200 -5.99 12.56 41.07
C ALA A 200 -4.57 11.99 41.22
N SER A 201 -4.37 10.77 40.75
CA SER A 201 -3.07 10.09 40.75
C SER A 201 -2.00 10.89 40.00
N ARG A 202 -2.31 11.42 38.83
CA ARG A 202 -1.40 12.21 38.01
C ARG A 202 -0.84 13.45 38.75
N LYS A 203 -1.65 14.10 39.56
CA LYS A 203 -1.25 15.27 40.37
C LYS A 203 -0.28 14.92 41.49
N GLN A 204 -0.31 13.67 41.92
CA GLN A 204 0.49 13.16 43.07
C GLN A 204 1.60 12.20 42.59
N TYR A 205 1.83 12.09 41.29
CA TYR A 205 2.78 11.16 40.73
C TYR A 205 4.20 11.50 41.25
N PRO A 206 4.88 10.57 41.96
CA PRO A 206 6.14 10.85 42.63
C PRO A 206 7.38 10.83 41.73
N GLY A 207 7.15 10.77 40.41
CA GLY A 207 8.22 10.54 39.42
C GLY A 207 8.44 9.06 39.13
N CYS A 208 9.27 8.79 38.11
CA CYS A 208 9.41 7.44 37.57
C CYS A 208 10.07 6.47 38.55
N GLU A 209 10.98 6.93 39.40
CA GLU A 209 11.65 6.07 40.40
C GLU A 209 10.66 5.54 41.42
N GLY A 210 9.75 6.40 41.90
CA GLY A 210 8.71 6.03 42.85
C GLY A 210 7.45 5.45 42.24
N GLY A 211 7.31 5.54 40.91
CA GLY A 211 6.06 5.24 40.21
C GLY A 211 5.53 3.83 40.45
N LYS A 212 6.40 2.81 40.41
CA LYS A 212 5.99 1.41 40.65
C LYS A 212 5.45 1.18 42.05
N ALA A 213 6.14 1.71 43.07
CA ALA A 213 5.69 1.62 44.44
C ALA A 213 4.36 2.39 44.65
N PHE A 214 4.25 3.57 44.03
CA PHE A 214 3.02 4.37 44.06
C PHE A 214 1.84 3.63 43.39
N ALA A 215 2.03 3.01 42.24
CA ALA A 215 0.98 2.24 41.56
C ALA A 215 0.54 1.02 42.36
N ALA A 216 1.46 0.38 43.09
CA ALA A 216 1.15 -0.78 43.95
C ALA A 216 0.19 -0.45 45.12
N THR A 217 0.01 0.82 45.46
CA THR A 217 -0.97 1.26 46.46
C THR A 217 -2.39 1.39 45.93
N MET A 218 -2.58 1.26 44.60
CA MET A 218 -3.85 1.48 43.93
C MET A 218 -4.39 0.19 43.28
N HIS A 219 -5.72 0.04 43.26
CA HIS A 219 -6.34 -1.12 42.61
C HIS A 219 -6.38 -1.01 41.09
N ASP A 220 -6.03 -2.10 40.41
CA ASP A 220 -6.09 -2.22 38.95
C ASP A 220 -5.28 -1.10 38.22
N VAL A 221 -4.15 -0.70 38.80
CA VAL A 221 -3.21 0.23 38.18
C VAL A 221 -1.95 -0.51 37.79
N SER A 222 -1.54 -0.33 36.54
CA SER A 222 -0.32 -0.93 35.97
C SER A 222 0.63 0.15 35.52
N ILE A 223 1.93 -0.07 35.69
CA ILE A 223 2.97 0.77 35.13
C ILE A 223 3.74 -0.02 34.07
N ARG A 224 3.96 0.64 32.95
CA ARG A 224 4.77 0.13 31.85
C ARG A 224 5.93 1.09 31.58
N ASP A 225 7.15 0.59 31.64
CA ASP A 225 8.31 1.31 31.15
C ASP A 225 8.29 1.27 29.61
N ILE A 226 8.13 2.43 28.96
CA ILE A 226 8.15 2.53 27.50
C ILE A 226 9.61 2.52 27.01
N GLY A 227 10.53 3.03 27.84
CA GLY A 227 11.94 3.12 27.51
C GLY A 227 12.30 4.36 26.69
N ARG A 228 13.33 4.22 25.86
CA ARG A 228 13.87 5.28 25.00
C ARG A 228 12.94 5.52 23.79
N VAL A 229 12.49 6.75 23.62
CA VAL A 229 11.69 7.19 22.49
C VAL A 229 12.23 8.51 21.97
N LEU A 230 12.47 8.62 20.67
CA LEU A 230 12.86 9.88 20.04
C LEU A 230 11.63 10.71 19.67
N GLU A 231 11.79 12.02 19.61
CA GLU A 231 10.68 12.94 19.35
C GLU A 231 9.85 12.60 18.10
N PRO A 232 10.44 12.22 16.94
CA PRO A 232 9.66 11.79 15.79
C PRO A 232 8.84 10.50 16.03
N GLN A 233 9.25 9.67 16.98
CA GLN A 233 8.60 8.39 17.32
C GLN A 233 7.50 8.53 18.39
N LEU A 234 7.30 9.74 18.94
CA LEU A 234 6.26 9.97 19.94
C LEU A 234 4.88 9.63 19.36
N PRO A 235 4.05 8.83 20.09
CA PRO A 235 2.72 8.48 19.61
C PRO A 235 1.88 9.71 19.34
N ALA A 236 1.24 9.81 18.19
CA ALA A 236 0.50 11.00 17.75
C ALA A 236 -0.50 11.51 18.78
N ALA A 237 -1.23 10.60 19.45
CA ALA A 237 -2.20 10.93 20.48
C ALA A 237 -1.59 11.63 21.72
N TRP A 238 -0.30 11.41 21.99
CA TRP A 238 0.40 11.93 23.17
C TRP A 238 1.43 13.00 22.86
N LYS A 239 1.79 13.17 21.59
CA LYS A 239 2.93 13.98 21.14
C LYS A 239 2.85 15.41 21.64
N GLU A 240 1.70 16.06 21.49
CA GLU A 240 1.52 17.46 21.91
C GLU A 240 1.74 17.66 23.42
N ASP A 241 1.17 16.75 24.23
CA ASP A 241 1.31 16.81 25.69
C ASP A 241 2.74 16.50 26.13
N LEU A 242 3.41 15.52 25.49
CA LEU A 242 4.79 15.15 25.79
C LEU A 242 5.78 16.25 25.42
N LEU A 243 5.56 16.99 24.34
CA LEU A 243 6.39 18.12 23.97
C LEU A 243 6.34 19.25 24.99
N LYS A 244 5.16 19.46 25.64
CA LYS A 244 4.92 20.48 26.67
C LYS A 244 5.34 20.04 28.07
N ALA A 245 5.42 18.73 28.32
CA ALA A 245 5.75 18.21 29.63
C ALA A 245 7.23 18.43 29.98
N SER A 246 7.48 18.83 31.22
CA SER A 246 8.82 18.88 31.83
C SER A 246 9.26 17.49 32.32
N VAL A 247 10.55 17.33 32.59
CA VAL A 247 11.07 16.13 33.29
C VAL A 247 10.41 16.02 34.67
N GLY A 248 9.95 14.83 35.04
CA GLY A 248 9.16 14.57 36.23
C GLY A 248 7.65 14.89 36.06
N GLY A 249 7.26 15.59 34.99
CA GLY A 249 5.86 15.89 34.67
C GLY A 249 5.14 14.74 33.96
N THR A 250 3.82 14.91 33.83
CA THR A 250 2.94 13.93 33.19
C THR A 250 2.06 14.58 32.13
N THR A 251 1.63 13.78 31.13
CA THR A 251 0.59 14.20 30.16
C THR A 251 -0.78 14.30 30.81
N ARG A 252 -1.75 14.86 30.11
CA ARG A 252 -3.18 14.72 30.46
C ARG A 252 -3.58 13.25 30.40
N THR A 253 -4.68 12.90 31.07
CA THR A 253 -5.24 11.56 30.97
C THR A 253 -5.96 11.36 29.65
N GLN A 254 -5.87 10.15 29.07
CA GLN A 254 -6.62 9.74 27.90
C GLN A 254 -7.32 8.39 28.14
N VAL A 255 -8.49 8.24 27.52
CA VAL A 255 -9.21 6.96 27.53
C VAL A 255 -8.74 6.15 26.33
N THR A 256 -8.26 4.92 26.59
CA THR A 256 -7.77 3.99 25.59
C THR A 256 -8.54 2.67 25.63
N ASP A 257 -8.14 1.71 24.83
CA ASP A 257 -8.75 0.36 24.90
C ASP A 257 -8.40 -0.39 26.18
N ARG A 258 -7.29 -0.08 26.83
CA ARG A 258 -6.85 -0.68 28.09
C ARG A 258 -7.46 -0.05 29.32
N GLY A 259 -7.93 1.21 29.22
CA GLY A 259 -8.48 1.95 30.34
C GLY A 259 -8.24 3.45 30.25
N VAL A 260 -7.92 4.09 31.38
CA VAL A 260 -7.49 5.49 31.43
C VAL A 260 -6.00 5.56 31.70
N GLU A 261 -5.29 6.33 30.89
CA GLU A 261 -3.84 6.34 30.91
C GLU A 261 -3.28 7.76 30.93
N TYR A 262 -2.07 7.89 31.46
CA TYR A 262 -1.20 9.05 31.26
C TYR A 262 0.26 8.61 31.14
N ILE A 263 1.11 9.45 30.57
CA ILE A 263 2.52 9.18 30.38
C ILE A 263 3.35 10.19 31.21
N ALA A 264 4.31 9.67 31.95
CA ALA A 264 5.28 10.46 32.70
C ALA A 264 6.60 10.57 31.92
N VAL A 265 7.21 11.76 31.96
CA VAL A 265 8.52 12.05 31.34
C VAL A 265 9.61 11.84 32.40
N CYS A 266 10.32 10.73 32.33
CA CYS A 266 11.37 10.39 33.29
C CYS A 266 12.67 11.15 33.01
N LYS A 267 13.05 11.24 31.72
CA LYS A 267 14.22 11.99 31.24
C LYS A 267 13.92 12.61 29.89
N LYS A 268 14.56 13.74 29.62
CA LYS A 268 14.54 14.43 28.32
C LYS A 268 15.92 15.01 28.08
N ARG A 269 16.51 14.69 26.92
CA ARG A 269 17.82 15.24 26.51
C ARG A 269 17.92 15.37 25.00
N GLN A 270 18.80 16.21 24.52
CA GLN A 270 19.13 16.28 23.10
C GLN A 270 20.17 15.21 22.74
N VAL A 271 19.97 14.58 21.60
CA VAL A 271 20.85 13.54 21.04
C VAL A 271 21.07 13.78 19.55
N SER A 272 22.23 13.33 19.05
CA SER A 272 22.61 13.38 17.62
C SER A 272 23.43 12.15 17.22
N ASP A 273 23.14 11.01 17.85
CA ASP A 273 23.76 9.72 17.46
C ASP A 273 23.20 9.23 16.11
N ASP A 274 23.85 8.18 15.55
CA ASP A 274 23.47 7.63 14.23
C ASP A 274 22.02 7.14 14.21
N PHE A 275 21.56 6.53 15.29
CA PHE A 275 20.20 6.05 15.40
C PHE A 275 19.21 7.24 15.41
N ALA A 276 19.50 8.28 16.18
CA ALA A 276 18.69 9.49 16.22
C ALA A 276 18.62 10.18 14.84
N ALA A 277 19.75 10.28 14.15
CA ALA A 277 19.82 10.85 12.81
C ALA A 277 18.99 10.04 11.80
N GLN A 278 19.06 8.72 11.82
CA GLN A 278 18.25 7.84 10.97
C GLN A 278 16.75 8.06 11.19
N VAL A 279 16.32 8.12 12.46
CA VAL A 279 14.91 8.33 12.81
C VAL A 279 14.41 9.70 12.34
N VAL A 280 15.23 10.75 12.46
CA VAL A 280 14.87 12.11 11.97
C VAL A 280 14.73 12.08 10.45
N TYR A 281 15.69 11.52 9.72
CA TYR A 281 15.62 11.43 8.25
C TYR A 281 14.40 10.64 7.78
N GLN A 282 14.07 9.55 8.46
CA GLN A 282 12.86 8.77 8.15
C GLN A 282 11.58 9.58 8.37
N ALA A 283 11.51 10.33 9.47
CA ALA A 283 10.36 11.17 9.78
C ALA A 283 10.18 12.28 8.73
N GLU A 284 11.27 12.91 8.27
CA GLU A 284 11.23 13.89 7.18
C GLU A 284 10.72 13.30 5.87
N ASP A 285 11.16 12.08 5.53
CA ASP A 285 10.73 11.40 4.31
C ASP A 285 9.24 11.01 4.40
N LEU A 286 8.79 10.58 5.59
CA LEU A 286 7.38 10.29 5.87
C LEU A 286 6.52 11.55 5.71
N GLU A 287 6.92 12.67 6.31
CA GLU A 287 6.21 13.94 6.21
C GLU A 287 6.12 14.46 4.76
N LYS A 288 7.22 14.34 4.00
CA LYS A 288 7.22 14.72 2.57
C LYS A 288 6.23 13.88 1.76
N ALA A 289 6.14 12.60 2.06
CA ALA A 289 5.27 11.69 1.35
C ALA A 289 3.80 11.83 1.75
N GLU A 290 3.52 12.09 3.02
CA GLU A 290 2.16 12.44 3.46
C GLU A 290 1.64 13.67 2.73
N LYS A 291 2.48 14.70 2.58
CA LYS A 291 2.16 15.90 1.79
C LYS A 291 1.88 15.58 0.31
N GLN A 292 2.47 14.52 -0.23
CA GLN A 292 2.27 14.04 -1.59
C GLN A 292 1.15 12.99 -1.72
N GLY A 293 0.54 12.58 -0.61
CA GLY A 293 -0.47 11.51 -0.57
C GLY A 293 0.07 10.13 -0.96
N LYS A 294 1.38 9.89 -0.78
CA LYS A 294 2.04 8.63 -1.12
C LYS A 294 2.82 8.11 0.07
N ASP A 295 2.82 6.78 0.26
CA ASP A 295 3.70 6.14 1.24
C ASP A 295 5.17 6.19 0.75
N PRO A 296 6.11 6.80 1.52
CA PRO A 296 7.50 6.98 1.12
C PRO A 296 8.23 5.65 0.91
N ASN A 297 7.97 4.67 1.75
CA ASN A 297 8.57 3.35 1.62
C ASN A 297 8.10 2.65 0.34
N SER A 298 6.83 2.85 -0.01
CA SER A 298 6.27 2.38 -1.27
C SER A 298 6.94 3.03 -2.48
N VAL A 299 7.09 4.36 -2.48
CA VAL A 299 7.76 5.10 -3.56
C VAL A 299 9.20 4.65 -3.69
N LYS A 300 9.94 4.63 -2.59
CA LYS A 300 11.33 4.19 -2.54
C LYS A 300 11.50 2.76 -3.05
N TYR A 301 10.66 1.84 -2.58
CA TYR A 301 10.73 0.44 -3.01
C TYR A 301 10.50 0.29 -4.51
N LEU A 302 9.50 0.98 -5.03
CA LEU A 302 9.19 0.95 -6.45
C LEU A 302 10.34 1.55 -7.29
N ASP A 303 10.97 2.64 -6.84
CA ASP A 303 12.14 3.23 -7.49
C ASP A 303 13.34 2.28 -7.51
N GLU A 304 13.57 1.53 -6.43
CA GLU A 304 14.61 0.51 -6.38
C GLU A 304 14.32 -0.64 -7.35
N LEU A 305 13.06 -1.07 -7.46
CA LEU A 305 12.65 -2.09 -8.42
C LEU A 305 12.84 -1.60 -9.86
N ARG A 306 12.48 -0.36 -10.17
CA ARG A 306 12.67 0.26 -11.49
C ARG A 306 14.15 0.31 -11.91
N LYS A 307 15.04 0.67 -10.98
CA LYS A 307 16.50 0.74 -11.26
C LYS A 307 17.12 -0.61 -11.59
N ARG A 308 16.53 -1.70 -11.13
CA ARG A 308 17.02 -3.07 -11.36
C ARG A 308 16.34 -3.79 -12.51
N ALA A 309 15.21 -3.27 -12.96
CA ALA A 309 14.41 -3.89 -14.00
C ALA A 309 14.86 -3.49 -15.41
N GLN A 310 14.68 -4.41 -16.34
CA GLN A 310 14.73 -4.12 -17.77
C GLN A 310 13.35 -3.66 -18.21
N ILE A 311 13.24 -2.41 -18.64
CA ILE A 311 11.97 -1.80 -19.07
C ILE A 311 12.15 -1.28 -20.47
N GLU A 312 11.45 -1.87 -21.43
CA GLU A 312 11.38 -1.43 -22.83
C GLU A 312 9.98 -0.83 -23.06
N LEU A 313 9.93 0.43 -23.46
CA LEU A 313 8.71 1.10 -23.90
C LEU A 313 8.64 1.06 -25.42
N ARG A 314 7.49 0.74 -25.98
CA ARG A 314 7.24 0.66 -27.43
C ARG A 314 6.12 1.60 -27.85
#